data_14dd3520a3b2bc9fb9b8e3d8586703a6
#
_entry.id   14dd3520a3b2bc9fb9b8e3d8586703a6
#
_cell.length_a   1.000
_cell.length_b   1.000
_cell.length_c   1.000
_cell.angle_alpha   90.00
_cell.angle_beta   90.00
_cell.angle_gamma   90.00
#
_symmetry.space_group_name_H-M   'P 1'
#
loop_
_entity.id
_entity.type
_entity.pdbx_description
1 polymer ?
#
loop_
_entity_poly.entity_id
_entity_poly.type
_entity_poly.pdbx_seq_one_letter_code
_entity_poly.pdbx_strand_id
1 'polypeptide(L)'
;MSGAFQQDDDIAFYASRTRSPPVRLDRVSCTPAANVRPGRSDVALFDEHDDVVPAPRRRLPRSAVAGIWALTVALLALLALTVLPTSFVVQQPGPVFNTLGTAQDADGADVPLISVSGAQTFPTSGSLDLLTVQVVGNRDRTPSWFELALAWFDPSRAVLPLEDVFPPDQTTEERNEQSAAMMVDSQKEATAAALTELGYDVQPMVRVYSLTDDSAAQGILEPDDIIRQADGTDISDTEALRSVINDGGGSPVSLVIERDGREETVEVTPRQADVDGQTLWLIGVTTLHDYVFPIDVTIQLDNVGGPSAGMMFALGIIDTLSEGELNGGEDIAGTGTIDSAGTVGPIGGIRQKLYGALGAGADYFLAPESNCDEVVGHIPAGLRVFSVATLDDALAVLATLREGGDLDALPTCS
;
A
#
# COMPACT_ATOMS: atom_id res chain seq x y z
N MET A 1 30.98 24.87 -19.29
CA MET A 1 32.16 24.18 -18.66
C MET A 1 31.66 22.80 -18.28
N SER A 2 32.10 21.81 -19.03
CA SER A 2 31.76 20.41 -18.93
C SER A 2 32.35 19.79 -17.68
N GLY A 3 31.57 18.97 -16.98
CA GLY A 3 32.03 18.04 -15.96
C GLY A 3 31.23 16.75 -16.06
N ALA A 4 31.86 15.74 -16.69
CA ALA A 4 31.34 14.41 -16.82
C ALA A 4 31.35 13.70 -15.46
N PHE A 5 30.24 13.07 -15.10
CA PHE A 5 30.17 12.11 -14.00
C PHE A 5 30.30 10.70 -14.54
N GLN A 6 31.30 10.04 -14.08
CA GLN A 6 31.72 8.68 -14.39
C GLN A 6 30.94 7.73 -13.47
N GLN A 7 30.33 6.76 -14.08
CA GLN A 7 29.59 5.66 -13.48
C GLN A 7 30.62 4.60 -13.07
N ASP A 8 30.72 4.27 -11.79
CA ASP A 8 31.44 3.09 -11.31
C ASP A 8 30.44 2.07 -10.76
N ASP A 9 30.28 1.00 -11.52
CA ASP A 9 29.61 -0.24 -11.12
C ASP A 9 30.53 -1.06 -10.22
N ASP A 10 30.17 -1.29 -8.96
CA ASP A 10 30.75 -2.34 -8.15
C ASP A 10 29.68 -3.10 -7.36
N ILE A 11 29.08 -4.11 -8.01
CA ILE A 11 28.27 -5.12 -7.35
C ILE A 11 29.19 -6.26 -6.90
N ALA A 12 29.55 -6.29 -5.64
CA ALA A 12 30.30 -7.38 -5.02
C ALA A 12 29.38 -8.58 -4.74
N PHE A 13 29.45 -9.60 -5.60
CA PHE A 13 28.86 -10.93 -5.37
C PHE A 13 29.67 -11.70 -4.32
N TYR A 14 29.10 -11.92 -3.13
CA TYR A 14 29.64 -12.86 -2.15
C TYR A 14 29.21 -14.29 -2.54
N ALA A 15 30.08 -15.01 -3.23
CA ALA A 15 29.93 -16.45 -3.47
C ALA A 15 30.63 -17.24 -2.37
N SER A 16 29.89 -17.87 -1.47
CA SER A 16 30.45 -18.82 -0.51
C SER A 16 30.84 -20.11 -1.23
N ARG A 17 32.15 -20.37 -1.34
CA ARG A 17 32.71 -21.62 -1.82
C ARG A 17 32.66 -22.68 -0.71
N THR A 18 31.75 -23.63 -0.81
CA THR A 18 31.87 -24.90 -0.12
C THR A 18 32.92 -25.79 -0.84
N ARG A 19 34.02 -26.10 -0.15
CA ARG A 19 35.04 -27.01 -0.63
C ARG A 19 34.55 -28.44 -0.44
N SER A 20 34.43 -29.20 -1.52
CA SER A 20 34.33 -30.66 -1.52
C SER A 20 35.71 -31.27 -1.33
N PRO A 21 35.81 -32.41 -0.58
CA PRO A 21 37.11 -33.08 -0.34
C PRO A 21 37.59 -33.84 -1.61
N PRO A 22 38.90 -34.07 -1.75
CA PRO A 22 39.47 -34.68 -2.94
C PRO A 22 39.21 -36.20 -2.95
N VAL A 23 38.77 -36.69 -4.11
CA VAL A 23 38.65 -38.13 -4.39
C VAL A 23 40.05 -38.72 -4.55
N ARG A 24 40.36 -39.73 -3.72
CA ARG A 24 41.59 -40.54 -3.81
C ARG A 24 41.49 -41.49 -5.02
N LEU A 25 42.34 -41.32 -5.98
CA LEU A 25 42.58 -42.28 -7.05
C LEU A 25 43.55 -43.37 -6.52
N ASP A 26 43.05 -44.57 -6.31
CA ASP A 26 43.90 -45.75 -6.04
C ASP A 26 44.62 -46.16 -7.33
N ARG A 27 45.94 -46.28 -7.18
CA ARG A 27 46.85 -46.77 -8.23
C ARG A 27 46.57 -48.25 -8.47
N VAL A 28 46.15 -48.57 -9.69
CA VAL A 28 46.17 -49.96 -10.17
C VAL A 28 47.60 -50.31 -10.60
N SER A 29 48.19 -51.29 -9.87
CA SER A 29 49.49 -51.86 -10.19
C SER A 29 49.42 -52.70 -11.43
N CYS A 30 50.19 -52.33 -12.44
CA CYS A 30 50.49 -53.19 -13.59
C CYS A 30 51.62 -54.17 -13.25
N THR A 31 51.31 -55.44 -13.24
CA THR A 31 52.32 -56.52 -13.22
C THR A 31 52.75 -56.87 -14.65
N PRO A 32 54.05 -56.99 -14.92
CA PRO A 32 54.47 -57.33 -16.29
C PRO A 32 54.38 -58.86 -16.53
N ALA A 33 53.67 -59.27 -17.57
CA ALA A 33 53.62 -60.64 -17.99
C ALA A 33 54.65 -60.93 -19.08
N ALA A 34 55.15 -62.15 -19.02
CA ALA A 34 56.34 -62.73 -19.62
C ALA A 34 56.37 -62.76 -21.16
N ASN A 35 57.64 -62.77 -21.61
CA ASN A 35 58.10 -63.03 -22.94
C ASN A 35 57.42 -64.25 -23.65
N VAL A 36 56.87 -64.02 -24.85
CA VAL A 36 56.61 -65.09 -25.83
C VAL A 36 57.26 -64.72 -27.14
N ARG A 37 58.06 -65.66 -27.70
CA ARG A 37 58.83 -65.54 -28.91
C ARG A 37 57.97 -65.40 -30.16
N PRO A 38 58.46 -64.77 -31.27
CA PRO A 38 57.71 -64.60 -32.49
C PRO A 38 57.67 -65.89 -33.34
N GLY A 39 56.46 -66.39 -33.55
CA GLY A 39 56.16 -67.34 -34.61
C GLY A 39 55.79 -66.59 -35.92
N ARG A 40 56.46 -66.96 -36.91
CA ARG A 40 56.29 -66.52 -38.30
C ARG A 40 54.97 -67.12 -38.83
N SER A 41 54.04 -66.30 -39.27
CA SER A 41 52.80 -66.72 -39.90
C SER A 41 52.33 -65.68 -40.94
N ASP A 42 52.08 -66.18 -42.07
CA ASP A 42 51.65 -65.67 -43.32
C ASP A 42 50.66 -64.48 -43.26
N VAL A 43 51.01 -63.47 -44.08
CA VAL A 43 50.12 -62.36 -44.38
C VAL A 43 49.05 -62.87 -45.34
N ALA A 44 47.86 -63.14 -44.82
CA ALA A 44 46.67 -63.22 -45.63
C ALA A 44 46.07 -61.83 -45.75
N LEU A 45 46.16 -61.26 -46.97
CA LEU A 45 45.39 -60.09 -47.39
C LEU A 45 43.91 -60.51 -47.41
N PHE A 46 43.15 -60.21 -46.34
CA PHE A 46 41.70 -60.26 -46.42
C PHE A 46 41.24 -58.83 -46.77
N ASP A 47 40.67 -58.75 -47.93
CA ASP A 47 39.86 -57.64 -48.41
C ASP A 47 38.54 -57.78 -47.64
N GLU A 48 38.52 -57.20 -46.46
CA GLU A 48 37.30 -57.13 -45.63
C GLU A 48 36.49 -55.88 -46.02
N HIS A 49 35.61 -56.10 -47.00
CA HIS A 49 34.54 -55.19 -47.25
C HIS A 49 33.66 -55.24 -45.97
N ASP A 50 33.93 -54.34 -45.05
CA ASP A 50 33.00 -54.02 -43.95
C ASP A 50 31.74 -53.46 -44.61
N ASP A 51 30.80 -54.33 -44.91
CA ASP A 51 29.43 -54.01 -45.16
C ASP A 51 28.87 -53.45 -43.80
N VAL A 52 28.97 -52.14 -43.67
CA VAL A 52 28.29 -51.41 -42.52
C VAL A 52 26.81 -51.65 -42.71
N VAL A 53 26.32 -52.70 -42.08
CA VAL A 53 24.87 -52.96 -41.99
C VAL A 53 24.27 -51.79 -41.16
N PRO A 54 23.48 -50.91 -41.80
CA PRO A 54 22.91 -49.80 -41.05
C PRO A 54 22.04 -50.36 -39.94
N ALA A 55 22.35 -49.97 -38.69
CA ALA A 55 21.60 -50.40 -37.54
C ALA A 55 20.09 -50.14 -37.76
N PRO A 56 19.25 -51.14 -37.47
CA PRO A 56 17.82 -51.00 -37.72
C PRO A 56 17.29 -49.78 -36.94
N ARG A 57 16.77 -48.80 -37.67
CA ARG A 57 16.13 -47.64 -37.09
C ARG A 57 14.97 -48.14 -36.23
N ARG A 58 15.17 -48.20 -34.90
CA ARG A 58 14.11 -48.55 -33.94
C ARG A 58 12.99 -47.51 -34.11
N ARG A 59 11.92 -47.93 -34.78
CA ARG A 59 10.70 -47.10 -34.81
C ARG A 59 10.17 -47.04 -33.39
N LEU A 60 10.04 -45.83 -32.84
CA LEU A 60 9.41 -45.62 -31.54
C LEU A 60 8.02 -46.25 -31.54
N PRO A 61 7.61 -46.96 -30.47
CA PRO A 61 6.27 -47.52 -30.40
C PRO A 61 5.23 -46.36 -30.42
N ARG A 62 4.08 -46.62 -31.00
CA ARG A 62 3.01 -45.58 -31.15
C ARG A 62 2.67 -44.91 -29.83
N SER A 63 2.75 -45.63 -28.68
CA SER A 63 2.58 -45.07 -27.35
C SER A 63 3.66 -44.05 -26.96
N ALA A 64 4.94 -44.28 -27.32
CA ALA A 64 6.00 -43.32 -27.06
C ALA A 64 5.87 -42.06 -27.94
N VAL A 65 5.44 -42.20 -29.18
CA VAL A 65 5.15 -41.08 -30.07
C VAL A 65 3.96 -40.25 -29.53
N ALA A 66 2.89 -40.92 -29.09
CA ALA A 66 1.76 -40.25 -28.45
C ALA A 66 2.15 -39.52 -27.14
N GLY A 67 3.03 -40.13 -26.34
CA GLY A 67 3.58 -39.49 -25.14
C GLY A 67 4.43 -38.24 -25.41
N ILE A 68 5.27 -38.30 -26.48
CA ILE A 68 6.05 -37.12 -26.90
C ILE A 68 5.12 -36.00 -27.38
N TRP A 69 4.11 -36.31 -28.20
CA TRP A 69 3.14 -35.29 -28.63
C TRP A 69 2.37 -34.68 -27.48
N ALA A 70 1.91 -35.53 -26.52
CA ALA A 70 1.21 -35.05 -25.32
C ALA A 70 2.12 -34.10 -24.49
N LEU A 71 3.40 -34.45 -24.30
CA LEU A 71 4.37 -33.62 -23.61
C LEU A 71 4.61 -32.30 -24.35
N THR A 72 4.77 -32.37 -25.70
CA THR A 72 4.97 -31.16 -26.52
C THR A 72 3.77 -30.23 -26.43
N VAL A 73 2.54 -30.74 -26.51
CA VAL A 73 1.32 -29.95 -26.37
C VAL A 73 1.24 -29.36 -24.97
N ALA A 74 1.55 -30.12 -23.92
CA ALA A 74 1.57 -29.62 -22.54
C ALA A 74 2.60 -28.49 -22.34
N LEU A 75 3.80 -28.63 -22.89
CA LEU A 75 4.83 -27.59 -22.85
C LEU A 75 4.43 -26.33 -23.63
N LEU A 76 3.82 -26.49 -24.79
CA LEU A 76 3.30 -25.37 -25.59
C LEU A 76 2.15 -24.66 -24.86
N ALA A 77 1.24 -25.42 -24.24
CA ALA A 77 0.16 -24.86 -23.42
C ALA A 77 0.72 -24.11 -22.20
N LEU A 78 1.71 -24.68 -21.52
CA LEU A 78 2.36 -24.02 -20.38
C LEU A 78 3.06 -22.72 -20.85
N LEU A 79 3.76 -22.76 -21.96
CA LEU A 79 4.39 -21.57 -22.54
C LEU A 79 3.34 -20.50 -22.91
N ALA A 80 2.21 -20.90 -23.48
CA ALA A 80 1.12 -19.98 -23.79
C ALA A 80 0.56 -19.34 -22.50
N LEU A 81 0.34 -20.11 -21.45
CA LEU A 81 -0.14 -19.62 -20.16
C LEU A 81 0.86 -18.66 -19.48
N THR A 82 2.16 -18.76 -19.76
CA THR A 82 3.15 -17.84 -19.21
C THR A 82 3.34 -16.55 -20.01
N VAL A 83 2.95 -16.54 -21.31
CA VAL A 83 3.21 -15.40 -22.21
C VAL A 83 1.95 -14.60 -22.55
N LEU A 84 0.78 -15.25 -22.54
CA LEU A 84 -0.48 -14.57 -22.87
C LEU A 84 -0.82 -13.55 -21.78
N PRO A 85 -1.03 -12.26 -22.14
CA PRO A 85 -1.47 -11.24 -21.21
C PRO A 85 -2.87 -11.55 -20.68
N THR A 86 -3.16 -11.09 -19.48
CA THR A 86 -4.49 -11.22 -18.86
C THR A 86 -5.11 -9.84 -18.66
N SER A 87 -6.41 -9.79 -18.36
CA SER A 87 -7.11 -8.55 -17.98
C SER A 87 -7.32 -8.48 -16.47
N PHE A 88 -6.38 -9.01 -15.70
CA PHE A 88 -6.46 -9.08 -14.24
C PHE A 88 -5.18 -8.58 -13.59
N VAL A 89 -5.31 -8.17 -12.34
CA VAL A 89 -4.22 -7.84 -11.43
C VAL A 89 -4.33 -8.69 -10.17
N VAL A 90 -3.25 -8.82 -9.42
CA VAL A 90 -3.23 -9.54 -8.15
C VAL A 90 -3.00 -8.55 -7.02
N GLN A 91 -3.94 -8.49 -6.09
CA GLN A 91 -3.80 -7.76 -4.84
C GLN A 91 -3.28 -8.71 -3.77
N GLN A 92 -2.25 -8.29 -3.05
CA GLN A 92 -1.57 -9.07 -2.02
C GLN A 92 -1.20 -8.19 -0.82
N PRO A 93 -0.84 -8.79 0.35
CA PRO A 93 -0.29 -8.02 1.46
C PRO A 93 0.90 -7.16 1.02
N GLY A 94 0.90 -5.90 1.40
CA GLY A 94 1.98 -4.96 1.16
C GLY A 94 2.89 -4.81 2.39
N PRO A 95 3.83 -3.86 2.35
CA PRO A 95 4.65 -3.51 3.50
C PRO A 95 3.80 -3.11 4.72
N VAL A 96 4.33 -3.43 5.90
CA VAL A 96 3.76 -3.06 7.20
C VAL A 96 4.68 -2.04 7.84
N PHE A 97 4.11 -1.02 8.46
CA PHE A 97 4.86 0.06 9.09
C PHE A 97 4.35 0.27 10.51
N ASN A 98 5.27 0.25 11.48
CA ASN A 98 4.93 0.56 12.87
C ASN A 98 4.88 2.09 13.04
N THR A 99 3.73 2.65 13.41
CA THR A 99 3.57 4.09 13.62
C THR A 99 4.40 4.63 14.79
N LEU A 100 4.76 3.76 15.74
CA LEU A 100 5.64 4.07 16.87
C LEU A 100 7.13 3.87 16.54
N GLY A 101 7.44 3.37 15.34
CA GLY A 101 8.77 3.04 14.87
C GLY A 101 9.43 4.16 14.08
N THR A 102 10.37 3.77 13.23
CA THR A 102 11.09 4.68 12.33
C THR A 102 10.75 4.39 10.88
N ALA A 103 10.85 5.41 10.05
CA ALA A 103 10.83 5.34 8.59
C ALA A 103 12.14 5.92 8.04
N GLN A 104 12.44 5.66 6.78
CA GLN A 104 13.57 6.29 6.10
C GLN A 104 13.11 7.58 5.44
N ASP A 105 13.88 8.66 5.70
CA ASP A 105 13.67 9.93 4.99
C ASP A 105 14.24 9.88 3.56
N ALA A 106 14.09 11.00 2.83
CA ALA A 106 14.57 11.13 1.45
C ALA A 106 16.09 10.93 1.30
N ASP A 107 16.87 11.14 2.37
CA ASP A 107 18.31 10.95 2.41
C ASP A 107 18.70 9.53 2.89
N GLY A 108 17.72 8.68 3.23
CA GLY A 108 17.88 7.31 3.72
C GLY A 108 18.28 7.24 5.20
N ALA A 109 18.09 8.29 5.97
CA ALA A 109 18.29 8.26 7.42
C ALA A 109 17.03 7.74 8.12
N ASP A 110 17.22 6.95 9.19
CA ASP A 110 16.12 6.49 10.03
C ASP A 110 15.61 7.65 10.89
N VAL A 111 14.38 8.05 10.67
CA VAL A 111 13.67 9.09 11.43
C VAL A 111 12.41 8.53 12.05
N PRO A 112 11.90 9.05 13.19
CA PRO A 112 10.60 8.62 13.70
C PRO A 112 9.51 8.75 12.62
N LEU A 113 8.66 7.72 12.48
CA LEU A 113 7.54 7.79 11.53
C LEU A 113 6.58 8.91 11.93
N ILE A 114 6.31 9.08 13.23
CA ILE A 114 5.56 10.21 13.77
C ILE A 114 6.50 11.04 14.64
N SER A 115 6.64 12.32 14.34
CA SER A 115 7.40 13.27 15.14
C SER A 115 6.52 14.46 15.53
N VAL A 116 6.67 14.91 16.77
CA VAL A 116 5.89 16.01 17.33
C VAL A 116 6.82 17.09 17.83
N SER A 117 6.52 18.35 17.51
CA SER A 117 7.17 19.52 18.07
C SER A 117 6.15 20.50 18.69
N GLY A 118 6.57 21.21 19.71
CA GLY A 118 5.69 22.13 20.46
C GLY A 118 4.94 21.51 21.64
N ALA A 119 5.06 20.18 21.86
CA ALA A 119 4.50 19.49 23.01
C ALA A 119 5.51 18.50 23.63
N GLN A 120 5.21 18.03 24.86
CA GLN A 120 5.97 16.96 25.50
C GLN A 120 5.58 15.61 24.85
N THR A 121 6.58 14.81 24.51
CA THR A 121 6.41 13.44 24.01
C THR A 121 6.88 12.44 25.06
N PHE A 122 6.33 11.22 24.97
CA PHE A 122 6.59 10.13 25.89
C PHE A 122 7.19 8.93 25.15
N PRO A 123 7.97 8.07 25.84
CA PRO A 123 8.46 6.82 25.26
C PRO A 123 7.28 5.89 24.94
N THR A 124 7.36 5.23 23.80
CA THR A 124 6.39 4.25 23.32
C THR A 124 6.97 2.83 23.32
N SER A 125 6.15 1.78 23.36
CA SER A 125 6.58 0.38 23.28
C SER A 125 5.58 -0.49 22.51
N GLY A 126 5.96 -1.73 22.17
CA GLY A 126 5.16 -2.59 21.31
C GLY A 126 5.05 -2.05 19.88
N SER A 127 3.99 -2.39 19.18
CA SER A 127 3.74 -1.83 17.85
C SER A 127 2.27 -1.43 17.64
N LEU A 128 2.09 -0.37 16.84
CA LEU A 128 0.82 0.01 16.23
C LEU A 128 1.01 -0.02 14.72
N ASP A 129 0.78 -1.19 14.14
CA ASP A 129 1.14 -1.47 12.76
C ASP A 129 0.04 -1.04 11.79
N LEU A 130 0.36 -0.10 10.90
CA LEU A 130 -0.46 0.20 9.73
C LEU A 130 -0.13 -0.77 8.59
N LEU A 131 -1.15 -1.14 7.84
CA LEU A 131 -1.08 -2.16 6.81
C LEU A 131 -1.37 -1.58 5.43
N THR A 132 -0.60 -2.03 4.46
CA THR A 132 -0.80 -1.67 3.06
C THR A 132 -1.20 -2.89 2.23
N VAL A 133 -1.68 -2.62 1.04
CA VAL A 133 -1.89 -3.64 0.00
C VAL A 133 -1.03 -3.30 -1.20
N GLN A 134 -0.47 -4.33 -1.82
CA GLN A 134 0.29 -4.19 -3.05
C GLN A 134 -0.49 -4.78 -4.21
N VAL A 135 -0.58 -4.05 -5.31
CA VAL A 135 -1.15 -4.52 -6.58
C VAL A 135 -0.02 -4.95 -7.50
N VAL A 136 -0.02 -6.21 -7.87
CA VAL A 136 0.91 -6.78 -8.86
C VAL A 136 0.27 -6.74 -10.23
N GLY A 137 0.89 -6.04 -11.15
CA GLY A 137 0.39 -5.76 -12.49
C GLY A 137 -0.14 -4.33 -12.64
N ASN A 138 -0.11 -3.86 -13.88
CA ASN A 138 -0.65 -2.58 -14.30
C ASN A 138 -1.08 -2.71 -15.77
N ARG A 139 -1.48 -1.59 -16.43
CA ARG A 139 -1.91 -1.60 -17.85
C ARG A 139 -0.81 -2.02 -18.82
N ASP A 140 0.45 -1.75 -18.49
CA ASP A 140 1.60 -2.06 -19.35
C ASP A 140 2.06 -3.51 -19.20
N ARG A 141 1.89 -4.06 -17.98
CA ARG A 141 2.33 -5.42 -17.65
C ARG A 141 1.33 -6.09 -16.70
N THR A 142 0.50 -6.94 -17.27
CA THR A 142 -0.42 -7.77 -16.49
C THR A 142 0.22 -9.09 -16.07
N PRO A 143 -0.21 -9.69 -14.94
CA PRO A 143 0.21 -11.03 -14.54
C PRO A 143 -0.12 -12.08 -15.61
N SER A 144 0.70 -13.11 -15.73
CA SER A 144 0.43 -14.27 -16.56
C SER A 144 -0.70 -15.15 -16.00
N TRP A 145 -1.31 -15.99 -16.85
CA TRP A 145 -2.30 -16.97 -16.39
C TRP A 145 -1.77 -17.93 -15.33
N PHE A 146 -0.47 -18.20 -15.36
CA PHE A 146 0.18 -19.06 -14.37
C PHE A 146 0.25 -18.35 -12.99
N GLU A 147 0.62 -17.07 -12.97
CA GLU A 147 0.63 -16.26 -11.75
C GLU A 147 -0.76 -16.10 -11.15
N LEU A 148 -1.79 -15.89 -12.01
CA LEU A 148 -3.19 -15.85 -11.56
C LEU A 148 -3.64 -17.18 -10.96
N ALA A 149 -3.27 -18.31 -11.59
CA ALA A 149 -3.61 -19.63 -11.07
C ALA A 149 -2.97 -19.86 -9.70
N LEU A 150 -1.73 -19.45 -9.48
CA LEU A 150 -1.09 -19.52 -8.15
C LEU A 150 -1.79 -18.60 -7.13
N ALA A 151 -2.15 -17.39 -7.55
CA ALA A 151 -2.85 -16.45 -6.67
C ALA A 151 -4.23 -16.97 -6.21
N TRP A 152 -4.94 -17.72 -7.04
CA TRP A 152 -6.24 -18.31 -6.68
C TRP A 152 -6.17 -19.38 -5.57
N PHE A 153 -5.02 -20.02 -5.39
CA PHE A 153 -4.80 -21.00 -4.31
C PHE A 153 -4.21 -20.38 -3.04
N ASP A 154 -3.88 -19.09 -3.08
CA ASP A 154 -3.31 -18.36 -1.94
C ASP A 154 -4.39 -17.49 -1.30
N PRO A 155 -4.87 -17.81 -0.08
CA PRO A 155 -5.94 -17.06 0.58
C PRO A 155 -5.55 -15.62 0.94
N SER A 156 -4.24 -15.30 0.96
CA SER A 156 -3.74 -13.94 1.20
C SER A 156 -3.84 -13.05 -0.05
N ARG A 157 -4.17 -13.61 -1.21
CA ARG A 157 -4.21 -12.88 -2.49
C ARG A 157 -5.62 -12.79 -3.04
N ALA A 158 -5.88 -11.72 -3.78
CA ALA A 158 -7.11 -11.54 -4.55
C ALA A 158 -6.78 -11.26 -6.01
N VAL A 159 -7.51 -11.89 -6.91
CA VAL A 159 -7.47 -11.61 -8.35
C VAL A 159 -8.61 -10.67 -8.69
N LEU A 160 -8.28 -9.48 -9.16
CA LEU A 160 -9.23 -8.42 -9.48
C LEU A 160 -9.18 -8.09 -10.97
N PRO A 161 -10.31 -7.69 -11.59
CA PRO A 161 -10.29 -7.13 -12.93
C PRO A 161 -9.36 -5.90 -13.00
N LEU A 162 -8.60 -5.79 -14.10
CA LEU A 162 -7.69 -4.67 -14.30
C LEU A 162 -8.42 -3.32 -14.28
N GLU A 163 -9.63 -3.27 -14.84
CA GLU A 163 -10.43 -2.05 -14.96
C GLU A 163 -10.96 -1.55 -13.62
N ASP A 164 -11.20 -2.44 -12.65
CA ASP A 164 -11.65 -2.07 -11.30
C ASP A 164 -10.55 -1.34 -10.52
N VAL A 165 -9.28 -1.69 -10.80
CA VAL A 165 -8.12 -1.10 -10.11
C VAL A 165 -7.51 0.04 -10.93
N PHE A 166 -7.56 -0.05 -12.24
CA PHE A 166 -7.04 0.94 -13.20
C PHE A 166 -8.14 1.33 -14.20
N PRO A 167 -9.04 2.27 -13.88
CA PRO A 167 -10.09 2.74 -14.77
C PRO A 167 -9.54 3.26 -16.11
N PRO A 168 -10.24 3.06 -17.25
CA PRO A 168 -9.74 3.41 -18.58
C PRO A 168 -9.46 4.89 -18.79
N ASP A 169 -10.13 5.75 -18.05
CA ASP A 169 -10.11 7.21 -18.21
C ASP A 169 -9.02 7.88 -17.35
N GLN A 170 -8.23 7.09 -16.58
CA GLN A 170 -7.22 7.61 -15.67
C GLN A 170 -5.85 7.00 -15.97
N THR A 171 -4.82 7.83 -16.03
CA THR A 171 -3.43 7.37 -16.15
C THR A 171 -2.90 6.84 -14.82
N THR A 172 -1.83 6.08 -14.86
CA THR A 172 -1.15 5.61 -13.63
C THR A 172 -0.60 6.79 -12.81
N GLU A 173 -0.08 7.81 -13.48
CA GLU A 173 0.40 9.06 -12.85
C GLU A 173 -0.71 9.77 -12.09
N GLU A 174 -1.83 10.09 -12.75
CA GLU A 174 -2.98 10.75 -12.11
C GLU A 174 -3.51 9.97 -10.91
N ARG A 175 -3.56 8.64 -11.02
CA ARG A 175 -3.96 7.79 -9.90
C ARG A 175 -2.97 7.86 -8.73
N ASN A 176 -1.67 7.87 -9.01
CA ASN A 176 -0.65 7.97 -7.96
C ASN A 176 -0.70 9.34 -7.28
N GLU A 177 -0.88 10.42 -8.04
CA GLU A 177 -1.06 11.77 -7.50
C GLU A 177 -2.32 11.85 -6.64
N GLN A 178 -3.44 11.29 -7.09
CA GLN A 178 -4.67 11.22 -6.31
C GLN A 178 -4.48 10.41 -5.02
N SER A 179 -3.82 9.25 -5.10
CA SER A 179 -3.54 8.42 -3.93
C SER A 179 -2.61 9.13 -2.93
N ALA A 180 -1.63 9.89 -3.41
CA ALA A 180 -0.74 10.69 -2.56
C ALA A 180 -1.52 11.84 -1.88
N ALA A 181 -2.39 12.54 -2.61
CA ALA A 181 -3.25 13.57 -2.05
C ALA A 181 -4.18 13.01 -0.95
N MET A 182 -4.82 11.86 -1.20
CA MET A 182 -5.65 11.18 -0.19
C MET A 182 -4.85 10.79 1.06
N MET A 183 -3.57 10.43 0.93
CA MET A 183 -2.71 10.15 2.08
C MET A 183 -2.43 11.41 2.90
N VAL A 184 -2.14 12.53 2.24
CA VAL A 184 -1.93 13.82 2.92
C VAL A 184 -3.18 14.25 3.68
N ASP A 185 -4.35 14.14 3.06
CA ASP A 185 -5.63 14.44 3.73
C ASP A 185 -5.87 13.49 4.92
N SER A 186 -5.59 12.20 4.76
CA SER A 186 -5.69 11.22 5.86
C SER A 186 -4.78 11.54 7.04
N GLN A 187 -3.57 12.04 6.78
CA GLN A 187 -2.64 12.46 7.85
C GLN A 187 -3.18 13.69 8.60
N LYS A 188 -3.80 14.65 7.89
CA LYS A 188 -4.43 15.82 8.51
C LYS A 188 -5.63 15.44 9.36
N GLU A 189 -6.53 14.62 8.82
CA GLU A 189 -7.71 14.13 9.53
C GLU A 189 -7.31 13.34 10.78
N ALA A 190 -6.31 12.45 10.67
CA ALA A 190 -5.78 11.70 11.80
C ALA A 190 -5.17 12.59 12.87
N THR A 191 -4.44 13.63 12.45
CA THR A 191 -3.87 14.62 13.38
C THR A 191 -4.97 15.41 14.09
N ALA A 192 -5.99 15.83 13.35
CA ALA A 192 -7.13 16.55 13.90
C ALA A 192 -7.89 15.70 14.93
N ALA A 193 -8.21 14.45 14.58
CA ALA A 193 -8.88 13.51 15.48
C ALA A 193 -8.07 13.26 16.75
N ALA A 194 -6.76 12.96 16.60
CA ALA A 194 -5.89 12.67 17.73
C ALA A 194 -5.73 13.87 18.68
N LEU A 195 -5.51 15.05 18.13
CA LEU A 195 -5.35 16.26 18.94
C LEU A 195 -6.65 16.68 19.62
N THR A 196 -7.79 16.52 18.95
CA THR A 196 -9.11 16.78 19.52
C THR A 196 -9.40 15.81 20.70
N GLU A 197 -9.10 14.53 20.54
CA GLU A 197 -9.22 13.50 21.58
C GLU A 197 -8.37 13.85 22.81
N LEU A 198 -7.16 14.37 22.61
CA LEU A 198 -6.27 14.84 23.67
C LEU A 198 -6.67 16.20 24.25
N GLY A 199 -7.77 16.82 23.79
CA GLY A 199 -8.29 18.08 24.31
C GLY A 199 -7.56 19.33 23.81
N TYR A 200 -6.78 19.22 22.74
CA TYR A 200 -6.22 20.40 22.07
C TYR A 200 -7.30 21.14 21.27
N ASP A 201 -7.15 22.47 21.16
CA ASP A 201 -8.04 23.31 20.37
C ASP A 201 -7.64 23.28 18.90
N VAL A 202 -8.25 22.36 18.13
CA VAL A 202 -8.06 22.20 16.69
C VAL A 202 -9.10 23.04 15.96
N GLN A 203 -8.65 24.03 15.20
CA GLN A 203 -9.54 24.91 14.48
C GLN A 203 -9.65 24.47 13.01
N PRO A 204 -10.83 23.98 12.55
CA PRO A 204 -11.03 23.68 11.14
C PRO A 204 -10.98 24.98 10.32
N MET A 205 -10.52 24.88 9.07
CA MET A 205 -10.49 26.00 8.15
C MET A 205 -10.80 25.57 6.73
N VAL A 206 -11.40 26.49 5.98
CA VAL A 206 -11.64 26.33 4.55
C VAL A 206 -10.66 27.21 3.78
N ARG A 207 -9.74 26.60 3.06
CA ARG A 207 -8.73 27.29 2.26
C ARG A 207 -9.13 27.31 0.79
N VAL A 208 -9.01 28.44 0.12
CA VAL A 208 -9.16 28.56 -1.32
C VAL A 208 -7.97 27.90 -2.00
N TYR A 209 -8.22 26.83 -2.76
CA TYR A 209 -7.18 26.16 -3.55
C TYR A 209 -7.01 26.83 -4.93
N SER A 210 -8.12 27.05 -5.62
CA SER A 210 -8.11 27.68 -6.94
C SER A 210 -9.45 28.34 -7.23
N LEU A 211 -9.45 29.20 -8.23
CA LEU A 211 -10.65 29.80 -8.79
C LEU A 211 -10.95 29.16 -10.14
N THR A 212 -12.24 28.95 -10.44
CA THR A 212 -12.67 28.52 -11.77
C THR A 212 -12.55 29.68 -12.78
N ASP A 213 -12.45 29.39 -14.07
CA ASP A 213 -12.30 30.40 -15.12
C ASP A 213 -13.42 31.46 -15.10
N ASP A 214 -14.66 31.05 -14.77
CA ASP A 214 -15.84 31.91 -14.64
C ASP A 214 -16.16 32.26 -13.18
N SER A 215 -15.19 32.29 -12.30
CA SER A 215 -15.39 32.54 -10.86
C SER A 215 -16.03 33.93 -10.63
N ALA A 216 -17.06 33.97 -9.79
CA ALA A 216 -17.62 35.19 -9.26
C ALA A 216 -16.67 35.90 -8.27
N ALA A 217 -15.73 35.15 -7.69
CA ALA A 217 -14.72 35.68 -6.78
C ALA A 217 -13.44 36.15 -7.49
N GLN A 218 -13.42 36.19 -8.84
CA GLN A 218 -12.26 36.61 -9.60
C GLN A 218 -11.80 38.03 -9.22
N GLY A 219 -10.54 38.17 -8.79
CA GLY A 219 -9.97 39.44 -8.35
C GLY A 219 -10.44 39.91 -6.96
N ILE A 220 -11.20 39.08 -6.25
CA ILE A 220 -11.64 39.28 -4.85
C ILE A 220 -10.95 38.28 -3.92
N LEU A 221 -11.04 36.98 -4.25
CA LEU A 221 -10.34 35.91 -3.56
C LEU A 221 -9.10 35.49 -4.35
N GLU A 222 -8.11 34.98 -3.63
CA GLU A 222 -6.87 34.45 -4.17
C GLU A 222 -6.62 33.01 -3.64
N PRO A 223 -5.83 32.18 -4.33
CA PRO A 223 -5.36 30.94 -3.75
C PRO A 223 -4.67 31.18 -2.40
N ASP A 224 -4.84 30.25 -1.47
CA ASP A 224 -4.38 30.29 -0.08
C ASP A 224 -5.16 31.22 0.88
N ASP A 225 -6.17 31.97 0.42
CA ASP A 225 -7.10 32.63 1.31
C ASP A 225 -7.81 31.61 2.22
N ILE A 226 -7.89 31.88 3.51
CA ILE A 226 -8.63 31.07 4.47
C ILE A 226 -9.96 31.75 4.73
N ILE A 227 -11.08 31.10 4.46
CA ILE A 227 -12.42 31.61 4.73
C ILE A 227 -12.79 31.27 6.16
N ARG A 228 -12.91 32.29 7.01
CA ARG A 228 -13.27 32.17 8.42
C ARG A 228 -14.75 32.29 8.68
N GLN A 229 -15.41 33.24 8.03
CA GLN A 229 -16.85 33.49 8.17
C GLN A 229 -17.48 33.82 6.83
N ALA A 230 -18.77 33.50 6.71
CA ALA A 230 -19.64 33.94 5.62
C ALA A 230 -20.95 34.47 6.21
N ASP A 231 -21.30 35.73 5.90
CA ASP A 231 -22.45 36.45 6.47
C ASP A 231 -22.56 36.33 8.01
N GLY A 232 -21.40 36.37 8.70
CA GLY A 232 -21.32 36.29 10.16
C GLY A 232 -21.47 34.86 10.74
N THR A 233 -21.56 33.84 9.88
CA THR A 233 -21.54 32.42 10.28
C THR A 233 -20.11 31.90 10.17
N ASP A 234 -19.60 31.27 11.22
CA ASP A 234 -18.28 30.61 11.20
C ASP A 234 -18.29 29.45 10.22
N ILE A 235 -17.25 29.36 9.39
CA ILE A 235 -17.13 28.36 8.35
C ILE A 235 -16.09 27.31 8.78
N SER A 236 -16.60 26.12 9.10
CA SER A 236 -15.78 24.95 9.47
C SER A 236 -15.44 24.04 8.30
N ASP A 237 -16.27 24.02 7.28
CA ASP A 237 -16.12 23.13 6.12
C ASP A 237 -16.75 23.74 4.86
N THR A 238 -16.51 23.07 3.72
CA THR A 238 -17.01 23.52 2.41
C THR A 238 -18.54 23.46 2.32
N GLU A 239 -19.20 22.54 3.04
CA GLU A 239 -20.64 22.40 3.00
C GLU A 239 -21.32 23.55 3.78
N ALA A 240 -20.76 23.95 4.92
CA ALA A 240 -21.21 25.14 5.65
C ALA A 240 -21.10 26.38 4.77
N LEU A 241 -19.98 26.57 4.07
CA LEU A 241 -19.80 27.67 3.12
C LEU A 241 -20.84 27.62 2.01
N ARG A 242 -21.05 26.45 1.41
CA ARG A 242 -22.02 26.23 0.33
C ARG A 242 -23.46 26.52 0.80
N SER A 243 -23.81 26.09 2.00
CA SER A 243 -25.13 26.34 2.60
C SER A 243 -25.39 27.83 2.73
N VAL A 244 -24.47 28.58 3.35
CA VAL A 244 -24.61 30.04 3.52
C VAL A 244 -24.78 30.76 2.18
N ILE A 245 -23.98 30.40 1.17
CA ILE A 245 -24.05 31.00 -0.16
C ILE A 245 -25.40 30.72 -0.85
N ASN A 246 -25.92 29.48 -0.74
CA ASN A 246 -27.19 29.11 -1.36
C ASN A 246 -28.40 29.72 -0.63
N ASP A 247 -28.35 29.77 0.70
CA ASP A 247 -29.40 30.39 1.53
C ASP A 247 -29.54 31.90 1.22
N GLY A 248 -28.43 32.55 0.86
CA GLY A 248 -28.40 33.94 0.42
C GLY A 248 -29.13 34.20 -0.90
N GLY A 249 -29.50 33.17 -1.68
CA GLY A 249 -30.31 33.24 -2.89
C GLY A 249 -29.76 34.18 -3.97
N GLY A 250 -28.41 34.29 -4.05
CA GLY A 250 -27.70 35.13 -5.03
C GLY A 250 -27.46 36.58 -4.57
N SER A 251 -27.80 36.90 -3.32
CA SER A 251 -27.38 38.16 -2.70
C SER A 251 -25.86 38.20 -2.51
N PRO A 252 -25.24 39.40 -2.47
CA PRO A 252 -23.82 39.49 -2.11
C PRO A 252 -23.57 38.85 -0.73
N VAL A 253 -22.53 38.04 -0.63
CA VAL A 253 -22.09 37.36 0.62
C VAL A 253 -20.86 38.06 1.14
N SER A 254 -20.88 38.45 2.41
CA SER A 254 -19.75 39.03 3.12
C SER A 254 -18.86 37.91 3.67
N LEU A 255 -17.63 37.79 3.18
CA LEU A 255 -16.66 36.80 3.64
C LEU A 255 -15.59 37.46 4.51
N VAL A 256 -15.36 36.93 5.69
CA VAL A 256 -14.18 37.24 6.49
C VAL A 256 -13.12 36.23 6.12
N ILE A 257 -12.03 36.69 5.54
CA ILE A 257 -10.91 35.86 5.08
C ILE A 257 -9.63 36.21 5.84
N GLU A 258 -8.73 35.28 5.92
CA GLU A 258 -7.36 35.51 6.35
C GLU A 258 -6.44 35.36 5.13
N ARG A 259 -5.73 36.43 4.78
CA ARG A 259 -4.76 36.53 3.70
C ARG A 259 -3.42 37.03 4.24
N ASP A 260 -2.34 36.27 4.04
CA ASP A 260 -1.01 36.57 4.55
C ASP A 260 -0.98 36.86 6.08
N GLY A 261 -1.80 36.12 6.86
CA GLY A 261 -1.93 36.28 8.31
C GLY A 261 -2.68 37.54 8.74
N ARG A 262 -3.46 38.17 7.84
CA ARG A 262 -4.30 39.35 8.13
C ARG A 262 -5.75 39.04 7.80
N GLU A 263 -6.60 39.42 8.73
CA GLU A 263 -8.04 39.31 8.53
C GLU A 263 -8.53 40.45 7.64
N GLU A 264 -9.29 40.10 6.61
CA GLU A 264 -9.91 41.05 5.66
C GLU A 264 -11.37 40.64 5.45
N THR A 265 -12.23 41.66 5.23
CA THR A 265 -13.62 41.38 4.83
C THR A 265 -13.79 41.75 3.37
N VAL A 266 -14.25 40.78 2.59
CA VAL A 266 -14.53 40.95 1.16
C VAL A 266 -15.98 40.59 0.84
N GLU A 267 -16.52 41.13 -0.24
CA GLU A 267 -17.89 40.86 -0.66
C GLU A 267 -17.88 40.17 -2.02
N VAL A 268 -18.55 39.03 -2.14
CA VAL A 268 -18.66 38.27 -3.40
C VAL A 268 -20.13 38.09 -3.74
N THR A 269 -20.52 38.41 -4.97
CA THR A 269 -21.88 38.16 -5.48
C THR A 269 -21.92 36.82 -6.22
N PRO A 270 -22.60 35.78 -5.66
CA PRO A 270 -22.67 34.46 -6.28
C PRO A 270 -23.33 34.49 -7.66
N ARG A 271 -22.98 33.53 -8.50
CA ARG A 271 -23.62 33.31 -9.81
C ARG A 271 -24.40 32.00 -9.77
N GLN A 272 -25.51 32.00 -10.52
CA GLN A 272 -26.29 30.78 -10.67
C GLN A 272 -25.61 29.83 -11.66
N ALA A 273 -25.50 28.57 -11.30
CA ALA A 273 -24.97 27.51 -12.13
C ALA A 273 -25.84 26.26 -12.01
N ASP A 274 -25.89 25.46 -13.06
CA ASP A 274 -26.51 24.14 -13.05
C ASP A 274 -25.43 23.09 -12.71
N VAL A 275 -25.62 22.39 -11.62
CA VAL A 275 -24.74 21.31 -11.17
C VAL A 275 -25.57 20.04 -11.01
N ASP A 276 -25.35 19.05 -11.83
CA ASP A 276 -26.07 17.77 -11.83
C ASP A 276 -27.61 17.93 -11.91
N GLY A 277 -28.08 18.92 -12.67
CA GLY A 277 -29.51 19.23 -12.85
C GLY A 277 -30.14 19.99 -11.69
N GLN A 278 -29.35 20.45 -10.74
CA GLN A 278 -29.76 21.38 -9.67
C GLN A 278 -29.19 22.77 -9.90
N THR A 279 -30.04 23.76 -9.74
CA THR A 279 -29.61 25.15 -9.83
C THR A 279 -29.07 25.62 -8.50
N LEU A 280 -27.77 25.88 -8.42
CA LEU A 280 -27.07 26.34 -7.23
C LEU A 280 -26.48 27.73 -7.42
N TRP A 281 -26.28 28.44 -6.30
CA TRP A 281 -25.51 29.66 -6.27
C TRP A 281 -24.06 29.35 -5.89
N LEU A 282 -23.12 29.77 -6.75
CA LEU A 282 -21.69 29.47 -6.60
C LEU A 282 -20.86 30.76 -6.68
N ILE A 283 -19.78 30.78 -5.88
CA ILE A 283 -18.75 31.83 -6.00
C ILE A 283 -17.60 31.41 -6.91
N GLY A 284 -17.55 30.14 -7.34
CA GLY A 284 -16.59 29.63 -8.31
C GLY A 284 -15.18 29.43 -7.75
N VAL A 285 -15.08 28.94 -6.51
CA VAL A 285 -13.83 28.55 -5.87
C VAL A 285 -13.79 27.06 -5.65
N THR A 286 -12.61 26.47 -5.79
CA THR A 286 -12.29 25.14 -5.27
C THR A 286 -11.65 25.33 -3.90
N THR A 287 -12.18 24.67 -2.89
CA THR A 287 -11.68 24.78 -1.53
C THR A 287 -11.05 23.48 -1.06
N LEU A 288 -10.06 23.57 -0.18
CA LEU A 288 -9.52 22.47 0.61
C LEU A 288 -9.99 22.64 2.05
N HIS A 289 -10.35 21.50 2.66
CA HIS A 289 -10.52 21.42 4.09
C HIS A 289 -9.13 21.30 4.74
N ASP A 290 -8.86 22.08 5.76
CA ASP A 290 -7.59 22.11 6.45
C ASP A 290 -7.80 22.44 7.93
N TYR A 291 -6.73 22.45 8.73
CA TYR A 291 -6.79 22.70 10.17
C TYR A 291 -5.67 23.63 10.61
N VAL A 292 -5.91 24.41 11.64
CA VAL A 292 -4.87 25.08 12.43
C VAL A 292 -4.57 24.20 13.63
N PHE A 293 -3.40 23.61 13.64
CA PHE A 293 -2.94 22.79 14.74
C PHE A 293 -2.16 23.62 15.76
N PRO A 294 -2.41 23.45 17.08
CA PRO A 294 -1.67 24.17 18.12
C PRO A 294 -0.24 23.67 18.32
N ILE A 295 0.09 22.50 17.78
CA ILE A 295 1.41 21.85 17.79
C ILE A 295 1.70 21.25 16.42
N ASP A 296 2.97 21.10 16.06
CA ASP A 296 3.35 20.51 14.79
C ASP A 296 3.49 18.99 14.91
N VAL A 297 2.72 18.26 14.12
CA VAL A 297 2.81 16.81 13.94
C VAL A 297 3.25 16.51 12.52
N THR A 298 4.34 15.78 12.38
CA THR A 298 4.86 15.34 11.08
C THR A 298 4.82 13.83 11.00
N ILE A 299 4.20 13.30 9.93
CA ILE A 299 4.14 11.87 9.62
C ILE A 299 5.01 11.61 8.40
N GLN A 300 6.10 10.86 8.61
CA GLN A 300 7.06 10.53 7.55
C GLN A 300 6.73 9.15 6.97
N LEU A 301 6.01 9.13 5.86
CA LEU A 301 5.67 7.89 5.16
C LEU A 301 5.66 8.12 3.66
N ASP A 302 6.78 7.78 3.00
CA ASP A 302 6.94 7.93 1.57
C ASP A 302 6.44 6.71 0.81
N ASN A 303 6.01 6.91 -0.44
CA ASN A 303 5.60 5.88 -1.39
C ASN A 303 4.41 5.01 -0.94
N VAL A 304 3.62 5.47 0.00
CA VAL A 304 2.35 4.87 0.41
C VAL A 304 1.23 5.86 0.11
N GLY A 305 0.19 5.38 -0.55
CA GLY A 305 -0.97 6.20 -0.92
C GLY A 305 -2.28 5.66 -0.40
N GLY A 306 -3.31 6.51 -0.45
CA GLY A 306 -4.65 6.20 0.00
C GLY A 306 -4.89 6.47 1.49
N PRO A 307 -6.14 6.63 1.92
CA PRO A 307 -6.48 7.17 3.24
C PRO A 307 -6.60 6.11 4.34
N SER A 308 -6.28 4.85 4.07
CA SER A 308 -6.61 3.69 4.92
C SER A 308 -5.75 3.52 6.18
N ALA A 309 -4.78 4.40 6.42
CA ALA A 309 -3.90 4.38 7.58
C ALA A 309 -4.32 5.38 8.68
N GLY A 310 -5.33 6.20 8.44
CA GLY A 310 -5.70 7.33 9.28
C GLY A 310 -5.93 6.96 10.75
N MET A 311 -6.69 5.91 11.03
CA MET A 311 -6.91 5.46 12.41
C MET A 311 -5.59 5.10 13.11
N MET A 312 -4.68 4.40 12.43
CA MET A 312 -3.40 4.01 13.03
C MET A 312 -2.46 5.19 13.23
N PHE A 313 -2.51 6.21 12.38
CA PHE A 313 -1.82 7.47 12.61
C PHE A 313 -2.37 8.18 13.85
N ALA A 314 -3.69 8.29 14.00
CA ALA A 314 -4.31 8.91 15.17
C ALA A 314 -3.87 8.21 16.46
N LEU A 315 -3.93 6.88 16.50
CA LEU A 315 -3.48 6.09 17.67
C LEU A 315 -1.97 6.30 17.96
N GLY A 316 -1.12 6.33 16.92
CA GLY A 316 0.30 6.59 17.11
C GLY A 316 0.62 8.00 17.62
N ILE A 317 -0.14 9.02 17.19
CA ILE A 317 -0.02 10.39 17.70
C ILE A 317 -0.44 10.43 19.16
N ILE A 318 -1.57 9.80 19.51
CA ILE A 318 -2.08 9.75 20.90
C ILE A 318 -1.06 9.04 21.80
N ASP A 319 -0.49 7.91 21.38
CA ASP A 319 0.52 7.20 22.17
C ASP A 319 1.78 8.06 22.40
N THR A 320 2.24 8.74 21.35
CA THR A 320 3.41 9.64 21.44
C THR A 320 3.19 10.82 22.40
N LEU A 321 1.95 11.31 22.53
CA LEU A 321 1.57 12.47 23.34
C LEU A 321 1.01 12.10 24.72
N SER A 322 0.78 10.81 25.00
CA SER A 322 0.21 10.33 26.28
C SER A 322 1.26 9.73 27.20
N GLU A 323 1.11 9.90 28.50
CA GLU A 323 1.98 9.25 29.48
C GLU A 323 1.61 7.76 29.61
N GLY A 324 2.60 6.89 29.44
CA GLY A 324 2.45 5.43 29.51
C GLY A 324 2.31 4.80 28.14
N GLU A 325 2.20 3.46 28.11
CA GLU A 325 2.09 2.65 26.91
C GLU A 325 0.61 2.48 26.54
N LEU A 326 0.15 3.10 25.48
CA LEU A 326 -1.26 3.05 25.08
C LEU A 326 -1.72 1.62 24.77
N ASN A 327 -0.86 0.85 24.08
CA ASN A 327 -1.09 -0.54 23.68
C ASN A 327 -0.65 -1.59 24.72
N GLY A 328 -0.10 -1.16 25.89
CA GLY A 328 0.42 -2.07 26.92
C GLY A 328 1.69 -2.86 26.50
N GLY A 329 2.38 -2.42 25.44
CA GLY A 329 3.56 -3.10 24.89
C GLY A 329 3.22 -4.27 23.95
N GLU A 330 1.96 -4.45 23.59
CA GLU A 330 1.48 -5.48 22.67
C GLU A 330 1.70 -5.07 21.20
N ASP A 331 1.74 -6.09 20.31
CA ASP A 331 1.86 -5.88 18.87
C ASP A 331 0.47 -5.89 18.23
N ILE A 332 -0.01 -4.71 17.88
CA ILE A 332 -1.36 -4.48 17.38
C ILE A 332 -1.30 -3.92 15.97
N ALA A 333 -1.97 -4.60 15.05
CA ALA A 333 -2.16 -4.12 13.70
C ALA A 333 -3.58 -3.54 13.51
N GLY A 334 -3.74 -2.66 12.54
CA GLY A 334 -5.06 -2.11 12.25
C GLY A 334 -5.11 -1.35 10.95
N THR A 335 -6.32 -0.95 10.58
CA THR A 335 -6.59 -0.16 9.39
C THR A 335 -7.91 0.56 9.54
N GLY A 336 -8.07 1.68 8.86
CA GLY A 336 -9.29 2.47 8.85
C GLY A 336 -9.00 3.84 8.29
N THR A 337 -9.91 4.41 7.51
CA THR A 337 -9.94 5.86 7.35
C THR A 337 -10.40 6.47 8.67
N ILE A 338 -10.09 7.72 8.90
CA ILE A 338 -10.61 8.47 10.04
C ILE A 338 -10.97 9.87 9.59
N ASP A 339 -12.02 10.44 10.15
CA ASP A 339 -12.32 11.86 10.06
C ASP A 339 -11.94 12.60 11.35
N SER A 340 -11.97 13.91 11.33
CA SER A 340 -11.63 14.77 12.49
C SER A 340 -12.56 14.60 13.70
N ALA A 341 -13.74 14.02 13.49
CA ALA A 341 -14.67 13.67 14.56
C ALA A 341 -14.35 12.29 15.19
N GLY A 342 -13.33 11.60 14.69
CA GLY A 342 -12.92 10.27 15.16
C GLY A 342 -13.74 9.12 14.58
N THR A 343 -14.56 9.34 13.53
CA THR A 343 -15.30 8.26 12.87
C THR A 343 -14.36 7.41 12.04
N VAL A 344 -14.39 6.09 12.24
CA VAL A 344 -13.59 5.13 11.50
C VAL A 344 -14.37 4.61 10.30
N GLY A 345 -13.85 4.84 9.10
CA GLY A 345 -14.49 4.46 7.86
C GLY A 345 -13.87 3.25 7.15
N PRO A 346 -14.56 2.74 6.12
CA PRO A 346 -14.18 1.53 5.39
C PRO A 346 -12.90 1.70 4.56
N ILE A 347 -12.27 0.55 4.27
CA ILE A 347 -11.06 0.48 3.44
C ILE A 347 -11.15 -0.66 2.43
N GLY A 348 -10.28 -0.63 1.43
CA GLY A 348 -10.14 -1.73 0.47
C GLY A 348 -9.07 -2.75 0.88
N GLY A 349 -9.28 -4.00 0.50
CA GLY A 349 -8.28 -5.07 0.66
C GLY A 349 -8.07 -5.53 2.10
N ILE A 350 -9.12 -5.52 2.92
CA ILE A 350 -9.03 -5.91 4.33
C ILE A 350 -8.55 -7.35 4.50
N ARG A 351 -8.94 -8.26 3.60
CA ARG A 351 -8.48 -9.67 3.66
C ARG A 351 -6.97 -9.77 3.55
N GLN A 352 -6.37 -9.04 2.60
CA GLN A 352 -4.91 -8.99 2.42
C GLN A 352 -4.22 -8.40 3.65
N LYS A 353 -4.83 -7.39 4.24
CA LYS A 353 -4.32 -6.74 5.45
C LYS A 353 -4.34 -7.66 6.67
N LEU A 354 -5.38 -8.50 6.85
CA LEU A 354 -5.40 -9.52 7.91
C LEU A 354 -4.21 -10.49 7.80
N TYR A 355 -3.89 -10.95 6.59
CA TYR A 355 -2.71 -11.80 6.37
C TYR A 355 -1.40 -11.02 6.53
N GLY A 356 -1.38 -9.74 6.17
CA GLY A 356 -0.24 -8.85 6.41
C GLY A 356 0.04 -8.67 7.89
N ALA A 357 -0.99 -8.47 8.71
CA ALA A 357 -0.89 -8.36 10.16
C ALA A 357 -0.29 -9.62 10.79
N LEU A 358 -0.87 -10.78 10.46
CA LEU A 358 -0.34 -12.07 10.94
C LEU A 358 1.12 -12.28 10.49
N GLY A 359 1.45 -11.91 9.25
CA GLY A 359 2.81 -12.01 8.71
C GLY A 359 3.82 -11.10 9.39
N ALA A 360 3.37 -9.97 9.95
CA ALA A 360 4.16 -9.04 10.74
C ALA A 360 4.31 -9.49 12.22
N GLY A 361 3.51 -10.46 12.65
CA GLY A 361 3.56 -10.98 14.02
C GLY A 361 2.53 -10.36 14.97
N ALA A 362 1.57 -9.60 14.45
CA ALA A 362 0.51 -9.02 15.28
C ALA A 362 -0.42 -10.12 15.83
N ASP A 363 -0.74 -10.04 17.11
CA ASP A 363 -1.71 -10.90 17.78
C ASP A 363 -3.14 -10.35 17.68
N TYR A 364 -3.26 -9.03 17.53
CA TYR A 364 -4.52 -8.28 17.53
C TYR A 364 -4.67 -7.42 16.28
N PHE A 365 -5.93 -7.26 15.84
CA PHE A 365 -6.25 -6.46 14.67
C PHE A 365 -7.48 -5.59 14.90
N LEU A 366 -7.35 -4.29 14.61
CA LEU A 366 -8.45 -3.34 14.63
C LEU A 366 -9.04 -3.20 13.22
N ALA A 367 -10.27 -3.68 13.03
CA ALA A 367 -10.98 -3.64 11.75
C ALA A 367 -12.11 -2.60 11.80
N PRO A 368 -12.29 -1.77 10.76
CA PRO A 368 -13.47 -0.92 10.68
C PRO A 368 -14.75 -1.76 10.74
N GLU A 369 -15.74 -1.35 11.53
CA GLU A 369 -17.04 -2.03 11.61
C GLU A 369 -17.68 -2.21 10.22
N SER A 370 -17.56 -1.19 9.39
CA SER A 370 -18.04 -1.18 8.00
C SER A 370 -17.40 -2.20 7.07
N ASN A 371 -16.27 -2.81 7.46
CA ASN A 371 -15.63 -3.92 6.74
C ASN A 371 -15.93 -5.30 7.33
N CYS A 372 -16.73 -5.43 8.37
CA CYS A 372 -16.96 -6.71 9.06
C CYS A 372 -17.50 -7.80 8.12
N ASP A 373 -18.36 -7.46 7.17
CA ASP A 373 -18.87 -8.41 6.17
C ASP A 373 -17.76 -9.07 5.33
N GLU A 374 -16.65 -8.33 5.08
CA GLU A 374 -15.48 -8.85 4.37
C GLU A 374 -14.51 -9.62 5.29
N VAL A 375 -14.53 -9.34 6.58
CA VAL A 375 -13.67 -9.96 7.60
C VAL A 375 -14.18 -11.34 7.97
N VAL A 376 -15.51 -11.48 8.14
CA VAL A 376 -16.16 -12.75 8.55
C VAL A 376 -15.79 -13.89 7.61
N GLY A 377 -15.27 -14.98 8.20
CA GLY A 377 -14.82 -16.16 7.44
C GLY A 377 -13.45 -16.03 6.77
N HIS A 378 -12.74 -14.90 6.95
CA HIS A 378 -11.42 -14.66 6.35
C HIS A 378 -10.33 -14.37 7.38
N ILE A 379 -10.63 -14.46 8.69
CA ILE A 379 -9.66 -14.24 9.76
C ILE A 379 -8.66 -15.41 9.77
N PRO A 380 -7.36 -15.16 9.58
CA PRO A 380 -6.36 -16.20 9.67
C PRO A 380 -6.21 -16.71 11.11
N ALA A 381 -5.89 -18.00 11.25
CA ALA A 381 -5.72 -18.60 12.57
C ALA A 381 -4.55 -17.94 13.32
N GLY A 382 -4.80 -17.53 14.56
CA GLY A 382 -3.81 -16.87 15.41
C GLY A 382 -3.99 -15.35 15.52
N LEU A 383 -4.85 -14.73 14.71
CA LEU A 383 -5.14 -13.30 14.78
C LEU A 383 -6.51 -13.08 15.43
N ARG A 384 -6.56 -12.21 16.45
CA ARG A 384 -7.82 -11.78 17.08
C ARG A 384 -8.25 -10.43 16.51
N VAL A 385 -9.48 -10.35 15.99
CA VAL A 385 -9.98 -9.16 15.30
C VAL A 385 -11.07 -8.49 16.13
N PHE A 386 -10.92 -7.19 16.39
CA PHE A 386 -11.90 -6.33 17.03
C PHE A 386 -12.54 -5.41 15.99
N SER A 387 -13.84 -5.16 16.15
CA SER A 387 -14.61 -4.24 15.32
C SER A 387 -14.59 -2.87 15.96
N VAL A 388 -14.24 -1.82 15.22
CA VAL A 388 -14.19 -0.43 15.68
C VAL A 388 -14.95 0.48 14.71
N ALA A 389 -15.83 1.31 15.23
CA ALA A 389 -16.58 2.31 14.47
C ALA A 389 -16.01 3.72 14.71
N THR A 390 -15.34 3.93 15.84
CA THR A 390 -14.80 5.22 16.26
C THR A 390 -13.40 5.08 16.84
N LEU A 391 -12.70 6.19 16.97
CA LEU A 391 -11.42 6.29 17.68
C LEU A 391 -11.57 5.85 19.14
N ASP A 392 -12.67 6.22 19.80
CA ASP A 392 -12.99 5.81 21.17
C ASP A 392 -13.09 4.28 21.29
N ASP A 393 -13.70 3.60 20.32
CA ASP A 393 -13.77 2.13 20.30
C ASP A 393 -12.36 1.52 20.23
N ALA A 394 -11.49 2.08 19.37
CA ALA A 394 -10.12 1.63 19.24
C ALA A 394 -9.34 1.84 20.54
N LEU A 395 -9.47 3.01 21.16
CA LEU A 395 -8.87 3.32 22.47
C LEU A 395 -9.37 2.40 23.58
N ALA A 396 -10.66 2.05 23.57
CA ALA A 396 -11.24 1.11 24.54
C ALA A 396 -10.66 -0.30 24.39
N VAL A 397 -10.41 -0.76 23.15
CA VAL A 397 -9.71 -2.04 22.90
C VAL A 397 -8.30 -1.99 23.45
N LEU A 398 -7.52 -0.93 23.14
CA LEU A 398 -6.14 -0.77 23.64
C LEU A 398 -6.09 -0.70 25.18
N ALA A 399 -6.98 0.04 25.79
CA ALA A 399 -7.09 0.13 27.26
C ALA A 399 -7.38 -1.24 27.88
N THR A 400 -8.31 -2.02 27.30
CA THR A 400 -8.65 -3.36 27.79
C THR A 400 -7.47 -4.32 27.67
N LEU A 401 -6.70 -4.26 26.57
CA LEU A 401 -5.48 -5.04 26.38
C LEU A 401 -4.42 -4.67 27.43
N ARG A 402 -4.13 -3.38 27.58
CA ARG A 402 -3.15 -2.87 28.56
C ARG A 402 -3.49 -3.27 30.00
N GLU A 403 -4.77 -3.28 30.36
CA GLU A 403 -5.23 -3.59 31.72
C GLU A 403 -5.41 -5.11 31.96
N GLY A 404 -5.25 -5.95 30.93
CA GLY A 404 -5.51 -7.40 31.02
C GLY A 404 -6.98 -7.71 31.27
N GLY A 405 -7.89 -6.88 30.73
CA GLY A 405 -9.32 -7.00 30.89
C GLY A 405 -9.95 -8.13 30.07
N ASP A 406 -11.28 -8.19 30.10
CA ASP A 406 -12.05 -9.21 29.39
C ASP A 406 -12.17 -8.85 27.90
N LEU A 407 -11.34 -9.47 27.08
CA LEU A 407 -11.34 -9.27 25.64
C LEU A 407 -12.57 -9.89 24.94
N ASP A 408 -13.29 -10.82 25.58
CA ASP A 408 -14.49 -11.44 25.00
C ASP A 408 -15.71 -10.52 25.13
N ALA A 409 -15.62 -9.48 25.93
CA ALA A 409 -16.64 -8.44 26.05
C ALA A 409 -16.56 -7.36 24.97
N LEU A 410 -15.44 -7.30 24.20
CA LEU A 410 -15.22 -6.29 23.18
C LEU A 410 -15.94 -6.65 21.86
N PRO A 411 -16.37 -5.64 21.06
CA PRO A 411 -16.98 -5.86 19.76
C PRO A 411 -16.02 -6.62 18.81
N THR A 412 -16.55 -7.60 18.11
CA THR A 412 -15.84 -8.37 17.07
C THR A 412 -16.68 -8.42 15.81
N CYS A 413 -16.02 -8.66 14.66
CA CYS A 413 -16.73 -8.93 13.42
C CYS A 413 -17.36 -10.34 13.49
N SER A 414 -18.68 -10.45 13.54
CA SER A 414 -19.44 -11.72 13.71
C SER A 414 -20.61 -11.81 12.72
#